data_4850fdfac75dc06b7496d90ce025eb87
#
_entry.id   4850fdfac75dc06b7496d90ce025eb87
#
_cell.length_a   1.000
_cell.length_b   1.000
_cell.length_c   1.000
_cell.angle_alpha   90.00
_cell.angle_beta   90.00
_cell.angle_gamma   90.00
#
_symmetry.space_group_name_H-M   'P 1'
#
loop_
_entity.id
_entity.type
_entity.pdbx_description
1 polymer ?
#
loop_
_entity_poly.entity_id
_entity_poly.type
_entity_poly.pdbx_seq_one_letter_code
_entity_poly.pdbx_strand_id
1 'polypeptide(L)'
;MSTIAAMGSTEKIKPRDLVVGGRYLNRNGLYIREIEAIEGNRVHYHDEGTSGWSCSNSVFVRACPTLATPEDEARVAEEFRKLARLERK
;
A
#
# COMPACT_ATOMS: atom_id res chain seq x y z
N MET A 1 8.99 -20.92 -16.14
CA MET A 1 8.61 -20.51 -15.94
C MET A 1 8.71 -19.51 -15.46
N SER A 2 9.07 -19.08 -15.23
CA SER A 2 9.22 -18.20 -14.75
C SER A 2 8.56 -17.11 -14.94
N THR A 3 8.15 -17.05 -15.81
CA THR A 3 7.31 -16.13 -16.01
C THR A 3 6.57 -15.76 -14.92
N ILE A 4 6.50 -16.54 -14.13
CA ILE A 4 5.84 -16.29 -13.02
C ILE A 4 6.31 -15.11 -12.36
N ALA A 5 7.48 -14.76 -12.57
CA ALA A 5 8.02 -13.60 -11.97
C ALA A 5 7.13 -12.42 -12.20
N ALA A 6 6.52 -12.39 -13.32
CA ALA A 6 5.67 -11.29 -13.63
C ALA A 6 4.50 -11.22 -12.68
N MET A 7 4.26 -12.32 -12.01
CA MET A 7 3.13 -12.36 -11.12
C MET A 7 3.49 -11.96 -9.71
N GLY A 8 4.71 -11.53 -9.51
CA GLY A 8 5.15 -11.17 -8.18
C GLY A 8 4.23 -10.21 -7.47
N SER A 9 3.59 -9.31 -8.21
CA SER A 9 2.73 -8.32 -7.59
C SER A 9 1.50 -8.94 -6.94
N THR A 10 1.17 -10.18 -7.27
CA THR A 10 0.01 -10.82 -6.66
C THR A 10 0.38 -11.67 -5.44
N GLU A 11 1.67 -11.80 -5.16
CA GLU A 11 2.10 -12.57 -4.00
C GLU A 11 1.91 -11.76 -2.74
N LYS A 12 1.41 -12.42 -1.72
CA LYS A 12 1.22 -11.76 -0.45
C LYS A 12 2.55 -11.62 0.27
N ILE A 13 2.79 -10.44 0.80
CA ILE A 13 4.01 -10.18 1.54
C ILE A 13 3.85 -10.62 2.98
N LYS A 14 4.98 -10.79 3.65
CA LYS A 14 5.00 -11.18 5.05
C LYS A 14 5.46 -9.99 5.88
N PRO A 15 5.15 -9.98 7.19
CA PRO A 15 5.55 -8.84 8.02
C PRO A 15 7.04 -8.52 7.92
N ARG A 16 7.89 -9.51 7.77
CA ARG A 16 9.33 -9.27 7.70
C ARG A 16 9.77 -8.65 6.39
N ASP A 17 8.87 -8.62 5.40
CA ASP A 17 9.19 -8.05 4.10
C ASP A 17 8.94 -6.55 4.02
N LEU A 18 8.36 -5.98 5.08
CA LEU A 18 8.04 -4.56 5.08
C LEU A 18 9.31 -3.72 5.23
N VAL A 19 9.39 -2.63 4.49
CA VAL A 19 10.57 -1.75 4.56
C VAL A 19 10.08 -0.30 4.60
N VAL A 20 10.88 0.54 5.23
CA VAL A 20 10.60 1.97 5.27
C VAL A 20 10.67 2.52 3.85
N GLY A 21 9.70 3.32 3.50
CA GLY A 21 9.60 3.85 2.15
C GLY A 21 8.86 2.94 1.19
N GLY A 22 8.55 1.72 1.62
CA GLY A 22 7.81 0.80 0.78
C GLY A 22 6.37 1.23 0.62
N ARG A 23 5.81 0.99 -0.55
CA ARG A 23 4.43 1.36 -0.84
C ARG A 23 3.65 0.08 -1.13
N TYR A 24 2.55 -0.09 -0.42
CA TYR A 24 1.79 -1.34 -0.42
C TYR A 24 0.33 -1.07 -0.73
N LEU A 25 -0.25 -1.94 -1.55
CA LEU A 25 -1.63 -1.77 -2.00
C LEU A 25 -2.59 -2.43 -1.02
N ASN A 26 -3.60 -1.68 -0.63
CA ASN A 26 -4.64 -2.22 0.24
C ASN A 26 -5.35 -3.35 -0.49
N ARG A 27 -5.83 -4.33 0.25
CA ARG A 27 -6.40 -5.53 -0.35
C ARG A 27 -7.65 -5.25 -1.20
N ASN A 28 -8.32 -4.14 -0.98
CA ASN A 28 -9.46 -3.79 -1.82
C ASN A 28 -9.04 -3.02 -3.07
N GLY A 29 -7.73 -2.73 -3.22
CA GLY A 29 -7.23 -2.07 -4.41
C GLY A 29 -7.48 -0.59 -4.50
N LEU A 30 -7.96 0.03 -3.42
CA LEU A 30 -8.34 1.43 -3.46
C LEU A 30 -7.34 2.40 -2.83
N TYR A 31 -6.43 1.89 -2.01
CA TYR A 31 -5.48 2.74 -1.31
C TYR A 31 -4.07 2.19 -1.44
N ILE A 32 -3.11 3.10 -1.43
CA ILE A 32 -1.70 2.72 -1.32
C ILE A 32 -1.19 3.36 -0.05
N ARG A 33 -0.52 2.59 0.79
CA ARG A 33 0.03 3.06 2.05
C ARG A 33 1.53 2.96 2.02
N GLU A 34 2.18 4.03 2.43
CA GLU A 34 3.63 4.08 2.45
C GLU A 34 4.11 4.04 3.89
N ILE A 35 5.11 3.20 4.16
CA ILE A 35 5.63 3.05 5.51
C ILE A 35 6.63 4.15 5.78
N GLU A 36 6.40 4.89 6.87
CA GLU A 36 7.27 5.98 7.29
C GLU A 36 8.34 5.52 8.26
N ALA A 37 8.00 4.56 9.12
CA ALA A 37 8.94 4.08 10.13
C ALA A 37 8.50 2.71 10.60
N ILE A 38 9.46 1.92 11.06
CA ILE A 38 9.18 0.61 11.62
C ILE A 38 9.90 0.53 12.96
N GLU A 39 9.14 0.25 14.01
CA GLU A 39 9.67 0.13 15.35
C GLU A 39 9.26 -1.22 15.92
N GLY A 40 10.21 -2.16 15.95
CA GLY A 40 9.90 -3.50 16.39
C GLY A 40 8.86 -4.10 15.46
N ASN A 41 7.71 -4.48 16.01
CA ASN A 41 6.65 -5.05 15.19
C ASN A 41 5.56 -4.03 14.87
N ARG A 42 5.84 -2.74 15.07
CA ARG A 42 4.86 -1.69 14.80
C ARG A 42 5.31 -0.87 13.60
N VAL A 43 4.38 -0.61 12.71
CA VAL A 43 4.66 0.20 11.52
C VAL A 43 3.87 1.50 11.60
N HIS A 44 4.53 2.58 11.19
CA HIS A 44 3.89 3.89 11.07
C HIS A 44 3.79 4.17 9.59
N TYR A 45 2.63 4.59 9.14
CA TYR A 45 2.40 4.73 7.70
C TYR A 45 1.46 5.90 7.41
N HIS A 46 1.40 6.26 6.15
CA HIS A 46 0.44 7.26 5.69
C HIS A 46 -0.14 6.79 4.36
N ASP A 47 -1.28 7.34 4.00
CA ASP A 47 -1.86 7.09 2.69
C ASP A 47 -2.19 8.44 2.08
N GLU A 48 -2.91 8.44 0.97
CA GLU A 48 -3.22 9.68 0.26
C GLU A 48 -3.98 10.62 1.16
N GLY A 49 -3.40 11.75 1.43
CA GLY A 49 -4.09 12.79 2.17
C GLY A 49 -4.11 12.67 3.68
N THR A 50 -3.60 11.60 4.25
CA THR A 50 -3.58 11.45 5.71
C THR A 50 -2.26 10.85 6.15
N SER A 51 -1.90 11.12 7.40
CA SER A 51 -0.68 10.59 7.96
C SER A 51 -0.91 10.34 9.44
N GLY A 52 0.11 9.78 10.10
CA GLY A 52 0.02 9.55 11.53
C GLY A 52 -0.64 8.25 11.94
N TRP A 53 -0.79 7.33 11.01
CA TRP A 53 -1.37 6.04 11.32
C TRP A 53 -0.31 5.05 11.78
N SER A 54 -0.70 4.12 12.62
CA SER A 54 0.20 3.05 13.02
C SER A 54 -0.60 1.79 13.35
N CYS A 55 0.05 0.64 13.20
CA CYS A 55 -0.54 -0.63 13.59
C CYS A 55 0.59 -1.65 13.68
N SER A 56 0.26 -2.87 14.11
CA SER A 56 1.26 -3.91 14.14
C SER A 56 1.56 -4.34 12.71
N ASN A 57 2.75 -4.92 12.52
CA ASN A 57 3.15 -5.33 11.18
C ASN A 57 2.22 -6.42 10.63
N SER A 58 1.73 -7.31 11.48
CA SER A 58 0.82 -8.35 11.00
C SER A 58 -0.52 -7.77 10.55
N VAL A 59 -1.00 -6.75 11.24
CA VAL A 59 -2.24 -6.09 10.83
C VAL A 59 -2.01 -5.36 9.52
N PHE A 60 -0.84 -4.73 9.37
CA PHE A 60 -0.53 -4.00 8.15
C PHE A 60 -0.54 -4.93 6.93
N VAL A 61 0.14 -6.09 7.02
CA VAL A 61 0.18 -6.99 5.87
C VAL A 61 -1.17 -7.63 5.59
N ARG A 62 -2.02 -7.73 6.60
CA ARG A 62 -3.37 -8.24 6.37
C ARG A 62 -4.16 -7.23 5.57
N ALA A 63 -3.98 -5.95 5.86
CA ALA A 63 -4.69 -4.89 5.15
C ALA A 63 -4.07 -4.58 3.80
N CYS A 64 -2.75 -4.67 3.69
CA CYS A 64 -2.02 -4.33 2.48
C CYS A 64 -1.10 -5.48 2.10
N PRO A 65 -1.64 -6.53 1.51
CA PRO A 65 -0.88 -7.78 1.31
C PRO A 65 0.05 -7.80 0.11
N THR A 66 0.03 -6.80 -0.75
CA THR A 66 0.87 -6.81 -1.94
C THR A 66 1.55 -5.48 -2.13
N LEU A 67 2.70 -5.51 -2.82
CA LEU A 67 3.40 -4.30 -3.19
C LEU A 67 2.60 -3.57 -4.26
N ALA A 68 2.61 -2.24 -4.19
CA ALA A 68 1.96 -1.45 -5.23
C ALA A 68 2.83 -1.46 -6.48
N THR A 69 2.23 -1.73 -7.62
CA THR A 69 2.92 -1.69 -8.91
C THR A 69 2.75 -0.31 -9.51
N PRO A 70 3.54 0.04 -10.55
CA PRO A 70 3.34 1.32 -11.22
C PRO A 70 1.91 1.49 -11.75
N GLU A 71 1.30 0.41 -12.20
CA GLU A 71 -0.08 0.50 -12.66
C GLU A 71 -1.03 0.77 -11.52
N ASP A 72 -0.77 0.15 -10.35
CA ASP A 72 -1.59 0.40 -9.18
C ASP A 72 -1.47 1.86 -8.78
N GLU A 73 -0.25 2.41 -8.82
CA GLU A 73 -0.03 3.81 -8.45
C GLU A 73 -0.83 4.73 -9.36
N ALA A 74 -0.78 4.47 -10.66
CA ALA A 74 -1.49 5.30 -11.61
C ALA A 74 -3.00 5.21 -11.42
N ARG A 75 -3.49 4.00 -11.18
CA ARG A 75 -4.93 3.79 -11.02
C ARG A 75 -5.44 4.47 -9.75
N VAL A 76 -4.73 4.30 -8.65
CA VAL A 76 -5.16 4.89 -7.39
C VAL A 76 -5.11 6.41 -7.48
N ALA A 77 -4.06 6.96 -8.09
CA ALA A 77 -3.97 8.39 -8.25
C ALA A 77 -5.11 8.95 -9.09
N GLU A 78 -5.49 8.21 -10.13
CA GLU A 78 -6.58 8.64 -10.97
C GLU A 78 -7.91 8.63 -10.23
N GLU A 79 -8.16 7.58 -9.46
CA GLU A 79 -9.39 7.49 -8.69
C GLU A 79 -9.47 8.59 -7.65
N PHE A 80 -8.35 8.88 -7.01
CA PHE A 80 -8.30 9.92 -6.01
C PHE A 80 -8.59 11.28 -6.65
N ARG A 81 -8.06 11.51 -7.85
CA ARG A 81 -8.28 12.73 -8.58
C ARG A 81 -9.76 12.90 -8.93
N LYS A 82 -10.42 11.80 -9.31
CA LYS A 82 -11.83 11.84 -9.63
C LYS A 82 -12.67 12.21 -8.41
N LEU A 83 -12.33 11.63 -7.26
CA LEU A 83 -13.05 11.94 -6.04
C LEU A 83 -12.89 13.41 -5.66
N ALA A 84 -11.68 13.94 -5.77
CA ALA A 84 -11.44 15.33 -5.44
C ALA A 84 -12.22 16.24 -6.37
N ARG A 85 -12.34 15.86 -7.63
CA ARG A 85 -13.07 16.65 -8.59
C ARG A 85 -14.57 16.67 -8.27
N LEU A 86 -15.09 15.53 -7.81
CA LEU A 86 -16.49 15.46 -7.45
C LEU A 86 -16.79 16.29 -6.21
N GLU A 87 -15.88 16.28 -5.27
CA GLU A 87 -16.09 17.01 -4.04
C GLU A 87 -16.09 18.50 -4.24
N ARG A 88 -15.49 18.96 -5.32
CA ARG A 88 -15.46 20.38 -5.56
C ARG A 88 -16.78 20.94 -5.97
N LYS A 89 -17.65 20.11 -6.35
CA LYS A 89 -18.98 20.58 -6.70
C LYS A 89 -19.83 20.75 -5.46
#